data_6c12aa6e20e487341355ac5fec8ed830
#
_entry.id   6c12aa6e20e487341355ac5fec8ed830
#
_cell.length_a   1.000
_cell.length_b   1.000
_cell.length_c   1.000
_cell.angle_alpha   90.00
_cell.angle_beta   90.00
_cell.angle_gamma   90.00
#
_symmetry.space_group_name_H-M   'P 1'
#
loop_
_entity.id
_entity.type
_entity.pdbx_description
1 polymer ?
#
loop_
_entity_poly.entity_id
_entity_poly.type
_entity_poly.pdbx_seq_one_letter_code
_entity_poly.pdbx_strand_id
1 'polypeptide(L)'
;MLYHVTLLTSPQSTEPSEVLLRIYGQTHGERAVESIITDSVIFTLLSERKLGPTLHGVFPGGRIEEYIPARSLKYSELSEPMISLKIAEKMADIHLMQIPVIKEPTWLWDTIQRWLNALYMKNTMVLNGNNTQNTQESWRTNGTDTLTNEQNKKNKIQIKKVLSKDLNMEADWLKKHLLKVKSPVVFCHNDLQEGNILIKECAENPAAASSKIDLVVIDFEYCSYNYRAFDIANHFVESTYDYTYKHFPHYTVRRDNYPSYAIRKAFVETYLSRMNNTSTSPDQVLEEVQHFTLASHFFWALWSFVHDDNSEIPFGYWEYGLERLNTYYRLKQKLCPPGEQNAIKRKASTELD
;
A
#
# COMPACT_ATOMS: atom_id res chain seq x y z
N MET A 1 12.28 -4.26 -13.36
CA MET A 1 12.53 -3.20 -14.38
C MET A 1 11.34 -3.12 -15.31
N LEU A 2 10.98 -1.91 -15.75
CA LEU A 2 9.85 -1.67 -16.65
C LEU A 2 10.35 -0.94 -17.89
N TYR A 3 10.01 -1.44 -19.08
CA TYR A 3 10.42 -0.85 -20.35
C TYR A 3 9.19 -0.57 -21.21
N HIS A 4 9.12 0.62 -21.78
CA HIS A 4 8.19 0.93 -22.86
C HIS A 4 8.84 0.48 -24.18
N VAL A 5 8.14 -0.39 -24.89
CA VAL A 5 8.63 -1.00 -26.14
C VAL A 5 7.69 -0.65 -27.26
N THR A 6 8.24 -0.07 -28.33
CA THR A 6 7.52 0.24 -29.57
C THR A 6 7.90 -0.78 -30.63
N LEU A 7 6.91 -1.44 -31.20
CA LEU A 7 7.09 -2.38 -32.28
C LEU A 7 7.25 -1.64 -33.61
N LEU A 8 8.32 -1.94 -34.33
CA LEU A 8 8.47 -1.48 -35.71
C LEU A 8 7.57 -2.35 -36.62
N THR A 9 6.27 -2.08 -36.61
CA THR A 9 5.30 -2.89 -37.34
C THR A 9 5.08 -2.38 -38.75
N SER A 10 4.73 -3.30 -39.68
CA SER A 10 4.09 -2.95 -40.90
C SER A 10 2.64 -2.50 -40.64
N PRO A 11 2.03 -1.61 -41.47
CA PRO A 11 0.65 -1.17 -41.27
C PRO A 11 -0.43 -2.27 -41.24
N GLN A 12 -0.07 -3.49 -41.53
CA GLN A 12 -0.97 -4.69 -41.59
C GLN A 12 -0.87 -5.61 -40.37
N SER A 13 -0.03 -5.28 -39.38
CA SER A 13 0.07 -6.10 -38.17
C SER A 13 -1.17 -5.94 -37.27
N THR A 14 -1.68 -7.04 -36.75
CA THR A 14 -2.73 -7.09 -35.72
C THR A 14 -2.15 -6.97 -34.30
N GLU A 15 -0.84 -6.92 -34.18
CA GLU A 15 -0.14 -6.82 -32.89
C GLU A 15 -0.16 -5.38 -32.37
N PRO A 16 -0.19 -5.19 -31.03
CA PRO A 16 -0.13 -3.84 -30.47
C PRO A 16 1.20 -3.16 -30.85
N SER A 17 1.13 -1.89 -31.28
CA SER A 17 2.30 -1.11 -31.66
C SER A 17 3.18 -0.72 -30.48
N GLU A 18 2.62 -0.66 -29.28
CA GLU A 18 3.28 -0.27 -28.03
C GLU A 18 2.88 -1.19 -26.91
N VAL A 19 3.85 -1.63 -26.12
CA VAL A 19 3.64 -2.50 -24.96
C VAL A 19 4.55 -2.11 -23.81
N LEU A 20 4.21 -2.53 -22.58
CA LEU A 20 5.11 -2.49 -21.44
C LEU A 20 5.72 -3.87 -21.24
N LEU A 21 7.04 -3.94 -21.19
CA LEU A 21 7.80 -5.12 -20.83
C LEU A 21 8.23 -5.00 -19.36
N ARG A 22 7.65 -5.82 -18.50
CA ARG A 22 8.02 -5.92 -17.08
C ARG A 22 8.96 -7.10 -16.86
N ILE A 23 10.18 -6.82 -16.46
CA ILE A 23 11.16 -7.83 -16.04
C ILE A 23 11.14 -7.88 -14.51
N TYR A 24 10.87 -9.08 -13.96
CA TYR A 24 10.94 -9.31 -12.53
C TYR A 24 12.39 -9.21 -12.04
N GLY A 25 12.60 -8.73 -10.82
CA GLY A 25 13.90 -8.77 -10.18
C GLY A 25 14.36 -10.21 -9.92
N GLN A 26 15.66 -10.38 -9.58
CA GLN A 26 16.15 -11.68 -9.15
C GLN A 26 15.48 -12.06 -7.83
N THR A 27 14.56 -13.00 -7.90
CA THR A 27 13.87 -13.57 -6.74
C THR A 27 14.58 -14.88 -6.40
N HIS A 28 15.12 -14.95 -5.18
CA HIS A 28 15.81 -16.13 -4.70
C HIS A 28 14.93 -16.93 -3.73
N GLY A 29 14.75 -18.23 -4.02
CA GLY A 29 14.07 -19.20 -3.16
C GLY A 29 12.70 -19.67 -3.66
N GLU A 30 12.20 -20.78 -3.11
CA GLU A 30 10.93 -21.42 -3.51
C GLU A 30 9.72 -20.50 -3.33
N ARG A 31 9.69 -19.70 -2.25
CA ARG A 31 8.59 -18.75 -1.98
C ARG A 31 8.50 -17.61 -3.01
N ALA A 32 9.62 -17.29 -3.65
CA ALA A 32 9.64 -16.31 -4.71
C ALA A 32 8.93 -16.81 -5.97
N VAL A 33 9.04 -18.09 -6.26
CA VAL A 33 8.34 -18.73 -7.39
C VAL A 33 6.84 -18.77 -7.13
N GLU A 34 6.41 -19.12 -5.92
CA GLU A 34 4.98 -19.10 -5.53
C GLU A 34 4.38 -17.69 -5.64
N SER A 35 5.11 -16.66 -5.22
CA SER A 35 4.69 -15.26 -5.36
C SER A 35 4.52 -14.88 -6.82
N ILE A 36 5.49 -15.18 -7.68
CA ILE A 36 5.42 -14.88 -9.12
C ILE A 36 4.23 -15.58 -9.78
N ILE A 37 3.97 -16.84 -9.44
CA ILE A 37 2.83 -17.58 -9.96
C ILE A 37 1.53 -16.92 -9.51
N THR A 38 1.41 -16.60 -8.22
CA THR A 38 0.23 -15.94 -7.65
C THR A 38 -0.01 -14.59 -8.32
N ASP A 39 1.01 -13.76 -8.45
CA ASP A 39 0.93 -12.45 -9.11
C ASP A 39 0.52 -12.60 -10.59
N SER A 40 1.04 -13.62 -11.28
CA SER A 40 0.70 -13.88 -12.68
C SER A 40 -0.77 -14.31 -12.83
N VAL A 41 -1.27 -15.15 -11.93
CA VAL A 41 -2.68 -15.56 -11.90
C VAL A 41 -3.59 -14.38 -11.60
N ILE A 42 -3.27 -13.58 -10.58
CA ILE A 42 -4.03 -12.38 -10.23
C ILE A 42 -4.06 -11.42 -11.41
N PHE A 43 -2.92 -11.12 -12.01
CA PHE A 43 -2.83 -10.20 -13.13
C PHE A 43 -3.63 -10.69 -14.35
N THR A 44 -3.56 -11.98 -14.65
CA THR A 44 -4.35 -12.60 -15.74
C THR A 44 -5.84 -12.41 -15.51
N LEU A 45 -6.33 -12.69 -14.30
CA LEU A 45 -7.75 -12.56 -13.96
C LEU A 45 -8.23 -11.10 -13.96
N LEU A 46 -7.38 -10.15 -13.54
CA LEU A 46 -7.68 -8.72 -13.63
C LEU A 46 -7.75 -8.25 -15.08
N SER A 47 -6.82 -8.69 -15.92
CA SER A 47 -6.82 -8.43 -17.37
C SER A 47 -8.09 -8.95 -18.04
N GLU A 48 -8.46 -10.21 -17.81
CA GLU A 48 -9.68 -10.83 -18.35
C GLU A 48 -10.97 -10.09 -17.92
N ARG A 49 -10.97 -9.53 -16.71
CA ARG A 49 -12.09 -8.74 -16.18
C ARG A 49 -12.04 -7.26 -16.56
N LYS A 50 -11.03 -6.81 -17.30
CA LYS A 50 -10.80 -5.41 -17.68
C LYS A 50 -10.70 -4.47 -16.46
N LEU A 51 -10.14 -4.97 -15.37
CA LEU A 51 -9.90 -4.21 -14.14
C LEU A 51 -8.48 -3.65 -14.03
N GLY A 52 -7.59 -4.09 -14.92
CA GLY A 52 -6.22 -3.63 -15.07
C GLY A 52 -5.80 -3.61 -16.53
N PRO A 53 -4.49 -3.40 -16.80
CA PRO A 53 -3.93 -3.49 -18.16
C PRO A 53 -4.15 -4.86 -18.79
N THR A 54 -4.28 -4.91 -20.10
CA THR A 54 -4.35 -6.18 -20.84
C THR A 54 -3.03 -6.94 -20.73
N LEU A 55 -3.09 -8.24 -20.43
CA LEU A 55 -1.93 -9.13 -20.47
C LEU A 55 -1.74 -9.64 -21.90
N HIS A 56 -0.63 -9.29 -22.52
CA HIS A 56 -0.29 -9.74 -23.87
C HIS A 56 0.55 -11.03 -23.86
N GLY A 57 1.33 -11.28 -22.80
CA GLY A 57 2.11 -12.49 -22.69
C GLY A 57 2.87 -12.61 -21.38
N VAL A 58 3.23 -13.86 -21.03
CA VAL A 58 4.07 -14.19 -19.88
C VAL A 58 5.25 -15.00 -20.38
N PHE A 59 6.44 -14.73 -19.83
CA PHE A 59 7.64 -15.45 -20.14
C PHE A 59 8.47 -15.68 -18.86
N PRO A 60 9.46 -16.60 -18.86
CA PRO A 60 10.31 -16.78 -17.69
C PRO A 60 11.03 -15.49 -17.30
N GLY A 61 10.69 -14.94 -16.12
CA GLY A 61 11.29 -13.73 -15.58
C GLY A 61 10.55 -12.43 -15.92
N GLY A 62 9.34 -12.48 -16.55
CA GLY A 62 8.60 -11.26 -16.83
C GLY A 62 7.26 -11.45 -17.50
N ARG A 63 6.66 -10.35 -17.89
CA ARG A 63 5.40 -10.29 -18.64
C ARG A 63 5.34 -9.10 -19.59
N ILE A 64 4.48 -9.18 -20.59
CA ILE A 64 4.18 -8.13 -21.54
C ILE A 64 2.77 -7.63 -21.24
N GLU A 65 2.65 -6.35 -20.93
CA GLU A 65 1.41 -5.67 -20.55
C GLU A 65 1.03 -4.62 -21.58
N GLU A 66 -0.25 -4.25 -21.61
CA GLU A 66 -0.75 -3.11 -22.38
C GLU A 66 -0.03 -1.83 -21.96
N TYR A 67 0.47 -1.09 -22.95
CA TYR A 67 0.86 0.31 -22.74
C TYR A 67 -0.40 1.19 -22.77
N ILE A 68 -0.67 1.88 -21.68
CA ILE A 68 -1.82 2.77 -21.56
C ILE A 68 -1.31 4.21 -21.63
N PRO A 69 -1.66 4.99 -22.67
CA PRO A 69 -1.34 6.41 -22.74
C PRO A 69 -2.16 7.16 -21.68
N ALA A 70 -1.58 7.32 -20.50
CA ALA A 70 -2.23 7.88 -19.33
C ALA A 70 -1.19 8.48 -18.40
N ARG A 71 -1.61 9.35 -17.50
CA ARG A 71 -0.80 9.79 -16.36
C ARG A 71 -1.32 9.23 -15.06
N SER A 72 -0.45 9.08 -14.08
CA SER A 72 -0.87 8.82 -12.70
C SER A 72 -1.65 10.00 -12.14
N LEU A 73 -2.54 9.72 -11.21
CA LEU A 73 -3.19 10.77 -10.43
C LEU A 73 -2.17 11.49 -9.55
N LYS A 74 -2.55 12.67 -9.08
CA LYS A 74 -1.85 13.37 -8.00
C LYS A 74 -2.55 13.08 -6.68
N TYR A 75 -1.81 13.10 -5.57
CA TYR A 75 -2.38 12.89 -4.24
C TYR A 75 -3.61 13.80 -3.96
N SER A 76 -3.58 15.05 -4.45
CA SER A 76 -4.69 16.00 -4.29
C SER A 76 -5.94 15.61 -5.09
N GLU A 77 -5.80 14.86 -6.18
CA GLU A 77 -6.92 14.42 -7.01
C GLU A 77 -7.68 13.24 -6.38
N LEU A 78 -7.08 12.49 -5.44
CA LEU A 78 -7.75 11.39 -4.75
C LEU A 78 -8.99 11.83 -3.97
N SER A 79 -9.02 13.09 -3.50
CA SER A 79 -10.13 13.69 -2.76
C SER A 79 -11.06 14.54 -3.64
N GLU A 80 -10.78 14.66 -4.94
CA GLU A 80 -11.68 15.34 -5.87
C GLU A 80 -12.99 14.55 -6.00
N PRO A 81 -14.17 15.19 -5.82
CA PRO A 81 -15.42 14.45 -5.70
C PRO A 81 -15.70 13.49 -6.85
N MET A 82 -15.53 13.92 -8.10
CA MET A 82 -15.83 13.08 -9.25
C MET A 82 -14.82 11.93 -9.42
N ILE A 83 -13.54 12.19 -9.15
CA ILE A 83 -12.48 11.17 -9.20
C ILE A 83 -12.68 10.17 -8.05
N SER A 84 -12.94 10.65 -6.85
CA SER A 84 -13.19 9.84 -5.67
C SER A 84 -14.33 8.84 -5.88
N LEU A 85 -15.45 9.25 -6.49
CA LEU A 85 -16.56 8.34 -6.81
C LEU A 85 -16.15 7.28 -7.85
N LYS A 86 -15.35 7.64 -8.86
CA LYS A 86 -14.82 6.66 -9.83
C LYS A 86 -13.86 5.67 -9.20
N ILE A 87 -13.04 6.11 -8.26
CA ILE A 87 -12.18 5.21 -7.48
C ILE A 87 -13.02 4.25 -6.64
N ALA A 88 -14.11 4.72 -6.03
CA ALA A 88 -15.02 3.87 -5.26
C ALA A 88 -15.65 2.77 -6.13
N GLU A 89 -16.08 3.09 -7.37
CA GLU A 89 -16.58 2.10 -8.33
C GLU A 89 -15.50 1.06 -8.67
N LYS A 90 -14.28 1.48 -8.97
CA LYS A 90 -13.15 0.59 -9.30
C LYS A 90 -12.76 -0.30 -8.13
N MET A 91 -12.69 0.27 -6.93
CA MET A 91 -12.41 -0.49 -5.70
C MET A 91 -13.48 -1.56 -5.45
N ALA A 92 -14.77 -1.22 -5.63
CA ALA A 92 -15.85 -2.17 -5.49
C ALA A 92 -15.76 -3.31 -6.53
N ASP A 93 -15.41 -2.99 -7.78
CA ASP A 93 -15.22 -3.99 -8.83
C ASP A 93 -14.09 -4.97 -8.50
N ILE A 94 -12.99 -4.49 -7.92
CA ILE A 94 -11.88 -5.32 -7.42
C ILE A 94 -12.36 -6.19 -6.24
N HIS A 95 -13.06 -5.59 -5.27
CA HIS A 95 -13.58 -6.32 -4.10
C HIS A 95 -14.62 -7.39 -4.42
N LEU A 96 -15.32 -7.28 -5.55
CA LEU A 96 -16.24 -8.28 -6.05
C LEU A 96 -15.55 -9.48 -6.71
N MET A 97 -14.25 -9.40 -6.97
CA MET A 97 -13.53 -10.50 -7.61
C MET A 97 -13.46 -11.73 -6.71
N GLN A 98 -13.60 -12.89 -7.35
CA GLN A 98 -13.39 -14.19 -6.73
C GLN A 98 -12.10 -14.78 -7.28
N ILE A 99 -11.02 -14.62 -6.54
CA ILE A 99 -9.69 -15.10 -6.91
C ILE A 99 -9.42 -16.45 -6.22
N PRO A 100 -8.83 -17.44 -6.91
CA PRO A 100 -8.58 -18.78 -6.35
C PRO A 100 -7.30 -18.81 -5.48
N VAL A 101 -7.24 -17.94 -4.48
CA VAL A 101 -6.18 -17.89 -3.46
C VAL A 101 -6.81 -17.99 -2.07
N ILE A 102 -6.01 -18.08 -1.02
CA ILE A 102 -6.47 -18.16 0.37
C ILE A 102 -7.37 -16.95 0.67
N LYS A 103 -8.63 -17.24 1.02
CA LYS A 103 -9.65 -16.21 1.27
C LYS A 103 -9.68 -15.67 2.70
N GLU A 104 -8.75 -16.08 3.53
CA GLU A 104 -8.58 -15.55 4.88
C GLU A 104 -7.68 -14.31 4.87
N PRO A 105 -7.91 -13.33 5.76
CA PRO A 105 -7.13 -12.10 5.80
C PRO A 105 -5.78 -12.31 6.54
N THR A 106 -5.09 -13.42 6.23
CA THR A 106 -3.81 -13.77 6.86
C THR A 106 -2.67 -12.89 6.34
N TRP A 107 -2.76 -12.48 5.07
CA TRP A 107 -1.72 -11.69 4.39
C TRP A 107 -1.26 -10.46 5.20
N LEU A 108 -2.20 -9.69 5.75
CA LEU A 108 -1.91 -8.49 6.53
C LEU A 108 -1.04 -8.84 7.76
N TRP A 109 -1.45 -9.83 8.52
CA TRP A 109 -0.80 -10.21 9.78
C TRP A 109 0.51 -10.94 9.56
N ASP A 110 0.57 -11.82 8.56
CA ASP A 110 1.77 -12.55 8.17
C ASP A 110 2.85 -11.60 7.66
N THR A 111 2.44 -10.58 6.89
CA THR A 111 3.36 -9.53 6.40
C THR A 111 3.86 -8.66 7.55
N ILE A 112 2.99 -8.21 8.46
CA ILE A 112 3.38 -7.47 9.67
C ILE A 112 4.39 -8.29 10.47
N GLN A 113 4.11 -9.58 10.74
CA GLN A 113 5.00 -10.44 11.53
C GLN A 113 6.35 -10.66 10.82
N ARG A 114 6.34 -10.88 9.52
CA ARG A 114 7.57 -11.01 8.70
C ARG A 114 8.43 -9.75 8.79
N TRP A 115 7.84 -8.57 8.68
CA TRP A 115 8.57 -7.31 8.76
C TRP A 115 9.06 -7.01 10.18
N LEU A 116 8.29 -7.33 11.21
CA LEU A 116 8.76 -7.26 12.60
C LEU A 116 9.98 -8.15 12.84
N ASN A 117 9.93 -9.40 12.39
CA ASN A 117 11.06 -10.33 12.50
C ASN A 117 12.30 -9.79 11.77
N ALA A 118 12.14 -9.29 10.54
CA ALA A 118 13.23 -8.69 9.78
C ALA A 118 13.82 -7.46 10.49
N LEU A 119 12.96 -6.58 11.01
CA LEU A 119 13.36 -5.38 11.74
C LEU A 119 14.17 -5.73 13.00
N TYR A 120 13.72 -6.69 13.80
CA TYR A 120 14.43 -7.08 15.01
C TYR A 120 15.73 -7.83 14.72
N MET A 121 15.75 -8.72 13.71
CA MET A 121 16.98 -9.42 13.30
C MET A 121 18.07 -8.44 12.84
N LYS A 122 17.71 -7.50 11.95
CA LYS A 122 18.60 -6.46 11.43
C LYS A 122 19.24 -5.66 12.57
N ASN A 123 18.46 -5.29 13.57
CA ASN A 123 18.90 -4.43 14.64
C ASN A 123 19.68 -5.16 15.74
N THR A 124 19.43 -6.46 15.94
CA THR A 124 20.25 -7.29 16.85
C THR A 124 21.70 -7.35 16.33
N MET A 125 21.89 -7.45 15.03
CA MET A 125 23.23 -7.40 14.41
C MET A 125 23.92 -6.04 14.61
N VAL A 126 23.17 -4.94 14.46
CA VAL A 126 23.70 -3.57 14.62
C VAL A 126 24.03 -3.25 16.09
N LEU A 127 23.26 -3.78 17.06
CA LEU A 127 23.44 -3.50 18.49
C LEU A 127 24.52 -4.38 19.14
N ASN A 128 24.72 -5.61 18.66
CA ASN A 128 25.69 -6.55 19.24
C ASN A 128 27.14 -6.31 18.78
N GLY A 129 27.41 -5.24 18.01
CA GLY A 129 28.78 -4.78 17.76
C GLY A 129 29.67 -5.77 16.98
N ASN A 130 29.11 -6.71 16.26
CA ASN A 130 29.87 -7.51 15.32
C ASN A 130 30.26 -6.62 14.11
N ASN A 131 31.31 -5.83 14.34
CA ASN A 131 32.12 -5.24 13.27
C ASN A 131 32.75 -6.38 12.44
N THR A 132 32.01 -6.95 11.55
CA THR A 132 32.59 -7.55 10.35
C THR A 132 32.97 -6.41 9.41
N GLN A 133 34.01 -5.67 9.80
CA GLN A 133 34.86 -4.91 8.88
C GLN A 133 35.50 -5.92 7.96
N ASN A 134 34.85 -6.46 6.97
CA ASN A 134 35.58 -7.10 5.85
C ASN A 134 34.73 -7.67 4.71
N THR A 135 33.49 -7.26 4.46
CA THR A 135 32.86 -7.75 3.23
C THR A 135 31.93 -6.79 2.47
N GLN A 136 31.86 -5.51 2.78
CA GLN A 136 30.96 -4.60 2.03
C GLN A 136 31.49 -3.20 1.76
N GLU A 137 32.80 -2.99 1.72
CA GLU A 137 33.36 -1.71 1.22
C GLU A 137 33.52 -1.62 -0.31
N SER A 138 33.20 -2.66 -1.06
CA SER A 138 33.42 -2.67 -2.52
C SER A 138 32.29 -2.12 -3.39
N TRP A 139 31.14 -1.69 -2.81
CA TRP A 139 29.98 -1.22 -3.59
C TRP A 139 29.66 0.27 -3.45
N ARG A 140 30.48 1.05 -2.70
CA ARG A 140 30.27 2.48 -2.48
C ARG A 140 31.32 3.35 -3.16
N THR A 141 31.47 3.19 -4.46
CA THR A 141 32.18 4.19 -5.26
C THR A 141 31.39 4.45 -6.53
N ASN A 142 30.50 5.43 -6.47
CA ASN A 142 30.20 6.44 -7.49
C ASN A 142 28.79 6.99 -7.25
N GLY A 143 28.72 8.14 -6.60
CA GLY A 143 27.46 8.90 -6.46
C GLY A 143 27.36 9.59 -5.10
N THR A 144 27.98 10.73 -4.99
CA THR A 144 27.70 11.87 -4.13
C THR A 144 26.34 11.85 -3.42
N ASP A 145 26.34 11.34 -2.17
CA ASP A 145 25.72 11.97 -1.01
C ASP A 145 26.15 11.17 0.21
N THR A 146 27.32 11.52 0.75
CA THR A 146 27.73 11.09 2.08
C THR A 146 26.75 11.68 3.07
N LEU A 147 25.78 10.87 3.50
CA LEU A 147 25.04 11.13 4.73
C LEU A 147 26.10 11.46 5.79
N THR A 148 26.07 12.68 6.30
CA THR A 148 27.05 13.15 7.27
C THR A 148 27.02 12.21 8.47
N ASN A 149 28.15 12.04 9.16
CA ASN A 149 28.24 11.25 10.39
C ASN A 149 27.14 11.62 11.42
N GLU A 150 26.62 12.84 11.36
CA GLU A 150 25.50 13.31 12.18
C GLU A 150 24.16 12.67 11.79
N GLN A 151 23.87 12.47 10.50
CA GLN A 151 22.64 11.84 10.04
C GLN A 151 22.61 10.36 10.43
N ASN A 152 23.75 9.67 10.26
CA ASN A 152 23.90 8.27 10.70
C ASN A 152 23.74 8.13 12.23
N LYS A 153 24.21 9.11 13.01
CA LYS A 153 24.05 9.14 14.46
C LYS A 153 22.59 9.40 14.86
N LYS A 154 21.89 10.31 14.16
CA LYS A 154 20.46 10.56 14.36
C LYS A 154 19.63 9.32 14.04
N ASN A 155 19.88 8.66 12.91
CA ASN A 155 19.17 7.44 12.52
C ASN A 155 19.37 6.33 13.58
N LYS A 156 20.58 6.10 14.07
CA LYS A 156 20.83 5.12 15.15
C LYS A 156 20.05 5.42 16.44
N ILE A 157 19.90 6.69 16.81
CA ILE A 157 19.11 7.09 17.97
C ILE A 157 17.61 6.82 17.74
N GLN A 158 17.11 7.14 16.54
CA GLN A 158 15.72 6.90 16.18
C GLN A 158 15.40 5.40 16.12
N ILE A 159 16.29 4.60 15.55
CA ILE A 159 16.21 3.14 15.54
C ILE A 159 16.08 2.61 16.97
N LYS A 160 16.97 2.99 17.88
CA LYS A 160 16.88 2.59 19.28
C LYS A 160 15.56 2.97 19.95
N LYS A 161 15.04 4.17 19.64
CA LYS A 161 13.75 4.65 20.16
C LYS A 161 12.56 3.85 19.61
N VAL A 162 12.59 3.44 18.36
CA VAL A 162 11.56 2.60 17.76
C VAL A 162 11.61 1.21 18.37
N LEU A 163 12.81 0.62 18.47
CA LEU A 163 13.01 -0.73 19.03
C LEU A 163 12.78 -0.82 20.54
N SER A 164 12.88 0.31 21.27
CA SER A 164 12.51 0.33 22.69
C SER A 164 11.00 0.20 22.90
N LYS A 165 10.20 0.34 21.86
CA LYS A 165 8.76 0.04 21.89
C LYS A 165 8.58 -1.42 21.53
N ASP A 166 7.79 -2.13 22.30
CA ASP A 166 7.43 -3.52 21.99
C ASP A 166 6.40 -3.53 20.85
N LEU A 167 6.91 -3.49 19.60
CA LEU A 167 6.06 -3.48 18.41
C LEU A 167 5.35 -4.83 18.21
N ASN A 168 5.85 -5.93 18.77
CA ASN A 168 5.15 -7.22 18.73
C ASN A 168 3.89 -7.16 19.60
N MET A 169 4.02 -6.68 20.85
CA MET A 169 2.84 -6.43 21.70
C MET A 169 1.86 -5.45 21.05
N GLU A 170 2.37 -4.46 20.32
CA GLU A 170 1.53 -3.48 19.63
C GLU A 170 0.78 -4.10 18.46
N ALA A 171 1.43 -4.96 17.68
CA ALA A 171 0.81 -5.71 16.58
C ALA A 171 -0.28 -6.66 17.11
N ASP A 172 -0.01 -7.37 18.20
CA ASP A 172 -0.99 -8.26 18.87
C ASP A 172 -2.20 -7.48 19.38
N TRP A 173 -1.96 -6.32 20.00
CA TRP A 173 -3.05 -5.43 20.42
C TRP A 173 -3.89 -4.98 19.25
N LEU A 174 -3.25 -4.51 18.17
CA LEU A 174 -3.91 -4.04 16.96
C LEU A 174 -4.78 -5.15 16.34
N LYS A 175 -4.23 -6.35 16.20
CA LYS A 175 -4.95 -7.52 15.68
C LYS A 175 -6.20 -7.82 16.52
N LYS A 176 -6.05 -7.92 17.86
CA LYS A 176 -7.17 -8.16 18.79
C LYS A 176 -8.22 -7.05 18.75
N HIS A 177 -7.80 -5.81 18.56
CA HIS A 177 -8.69 -4.66 18.44
C HIS A 177 -9.52 -4.74 17.15
N LEU A 178 -8.86 -4.95 16.00
CA LEU A 178 -9.51 -4.95 14.69
C LEU A 178 -10.42 -6.17 14.46
N LEU A 179 -10.13 -7.30 15.06
CA LEU A 179 -11.02 -8.47 15.03
C LEU A 179 -12.41 -8.17 15.63
N LYS A 180 -12.53 -7.19 16.54
CA LYS A 180 -13.82 -6.77 17.12
C LYS A 180 -14.64 -5.90 16.17
N VAL A 181 -14.00 -5.25 15.20
CA VAL A 181 -14.63 -4.34 14.23
C VAL A 181 -15.48 -5.11 13.20
N LYS A 182 -15.21 -6.41 13.01
CA LYS A 182 -15.99 -7.31 12.12
C LYS A 182 -16.11 -6.80 10.67
N SER A 183 -15.04 -6.16 10.13
CA SER A 183 -15.03 -5.74 8.73
C SER A 183 -15.02 -6.97 7.79
N PRO A 184 -15.85 -7.00 6.75
CA PRO A 184 -15.85 -8.09 5.78
C PRO A 184 -14.50 -8.26 5.09
N VAL A 185 -14.19 -9.53 4.76
CA VAL A 185 -12.99 -9.89 4.01
C VAL A 185 -13.37 -9.97 2.53
N VAL A 186 -12.60 -9.27 1.70
CA VAL A 186 -12.78 -9.18 0.25
C VAL A 186 -11.42 -9.26 -0.44
N PHE A 187 -11.37 -9.41 -1.74
CA PHE A 187 -10.12 -9.29 -2.49
C PHE A 187 -9.77 -7.81 -2.63
N CYS A 188 -8.70 -7.37 -1.98
CA CYS A 188 -8.26 -5.98 -1.87
C CYS A 188 -7.07 -5.70 -2.76
N HIS A 189 -6.92 -4.43 -3.17
CA HIS A 189 -5.70 -3.93 -3.79
C HIS A 189 -4.56 -3.76 -2.76
N ASN A 190 -4.90 -3.28 -1.57
CA ASN A 190 -4.03 -3.02 -0.43
C ASN A 190 -3.03 -1.85 -0.59
N ASP A 191 -2.86 -1.31 -1.80
CA ASP A 191 -1.98 -0.17 -2.10
C ASP A 191 -2.58 0.76 -3.15
N LEU A 192 -3.85 1.18 -2.96
CA LEU A 192 -4.54 2.06 -3.90
C LEU A 192 -4.21 3.53 -3.63
N GLN A 193 -2.95 3.90 -3.89
CA GLN A 193 -2.41 5.26 -3.82
C GLN A 193 -2.43 5.93 -5.22
N GLU A 194 -2.10 7.23 -5.30
CA GLU A 194 -2.22 8.01 -6.54
C GLU A 194 -1.38 7.49 -7.70
N GLY A 195 -0.19 6.96 -7.44
CA GLY A 195 0.69 6.40 -8.45
C GLY A 195 0.16 5.14 -9.10
N ASN A 196 -0.73 4.42 -8.41
CA ASN A 196 -1.34 3.17 -8.85
C ASN A 196 -2.71 3.37 -9.52
N ILE A 197 -3.11 4.63 -9.75
CA ILE A 197 -4.35 4.98 -10.44
C ILE A 197 -4.00 5.88 -11.63
N LEU A 198 -4.19 5.35 -12.83
CA LEU A 198 -3.97 6.10 -14.06
C LEU A 198 -5.27 6.76 -14.51
N ILE A 199 -5.18 8.00 -14.99
CA ILE A 199 -6.25 8.68 -15.68
C ILE A 199 -5.89 8.81 -17.15
N LYS A 200 -6.75 8.25 -18.03
CA LYS A 200 -6.54 8.35 -19.47
C LYS A 200 -6.76 9.79 -19.93
N GLU A 201 -5.83 10.31 -20.70
CA GLU A 201 -6.00 11.61 -21.34
C GLU A 201 -6.96 11.45 -22.52
N CYS A 202 -8.11 12.14 -22.45
CA CYS A 202 -9.03 12.16 -23.58
C CYS A 202 -8.39 12.95 -24.72
N ALA A 203 -7.92 12.26 -25.76
CA ALA A 203 -7.61 12.90 -27.02
C ALA A 203 -8.91 13.49 -27.61
N GLU A 204 -8.87 14.75 -28.05
CA GLU A 204 -9.76 15.39 -29.05
C GLU A 204 -11.03 16.14 -28.61
N ASN A 205 -11.39 16.39 -27.36
CA ASN A 205 -12.35 17.51 -27.16
C ASN A 205 -12.41 17.99 -25.69
N PRO A 206 -11.87 19.18 -25.35
CA PRO A 206 -11.93 19.70 -23.99
C PRO A 206 -13.37 19.91 -23.47
N ALA A 207 -14.34 20.12 -24.34
CA ALA A 207 -15.75 20.32 -23.97
C ALA A 207 -16.47 18.98 -23.62
N ALA A 208 -15.95 17.83 -24.08
CA ALA A 208 -16.47 16.50 -23.74
C ALA A 208 -15.72 15.85 -22.59
N ALA A 209 -14.60 16.41 -22.17
CA ALA A 209 -13.71 15.84 -21.16
C ALA A 209 -14.33 15.77 -19.74
N SER A 210 -15.33 16.62 -19.45
CA SER A 210 -15.99 16.59 -18.13
C SER A 210 -16.96 15.41 -17.93
N SER A 211 -17.32 14.68 -18.99
CA SER A 211 -18.33 13.62 -18.93
C SER A 211 -17.77 12.19 -18.86
N LYS A 212 -16.44 11.97 -19.01
CA LYS A 212 -15.90 10.62 -19.07
C LYS A 212 -14.53 10.48 -18.42
N ILE A 213 -14.50 10.54 -17.09
CA ILE A 213 -13.31 10.15 -16.32
C ILE A 213 -13.13 8.64 -16.49
N ASP A 214 -12.05 8.22 -17.16
CA ASP A 214 -11.67 6.80 -17.31
C ASP A 214 -10.40 6.53 -16.51
N LEU A 215 -10.55 5.75 -15.45
CA LEU A 215 -9.46 5.36 -14.55
C LEU A 215 -9.06 3.91 -14.78
N VAL A 216 -7.76 3.67 -14.75
CA VAL A 216 -7.18 2.32 -14.77
C VAL A 216 -6.34 2.12 -13.52
N VAL A 217 -6.60 1.03 -12.81
CA VAL A 217 -5.81 0.63 -11.65
C VAL A 217 -4.65 -0.25 -12.11
N ILE A 218 -3.47 -0.05 -11.54
CA ILE A 218 -2.25 -0.79 -11.84
C ILE A 218 -1.55 -1.21 -10.55
N ASP A 219 -0.51 -2.02 -10.69
CA ASP A 219 0.40 -2.44 -9.60
C ASP A 219 -0.27 -3.28 -8.50
N PHE A 220 -0.63 -4.50 -8.88
CA PHE A 220 -1.39 -5.45 -8.06
C PHE A 220 -0.50 -6.33 -7.16
N GLU A 221 0.76 -5.95 -6.90
CA GLU A 221 1.74 -6.77 -6.16
C GLU A 221 1.36 -7.03 -4.68
N TYR A 222 0.55 -6.15 -4.09
CA TYR A 222 0.03 -6.30 -2.73
C TYR A 222 -1.37 -6.92 -2.67
N CYS A 223 -1.96 -7.27 -3.83
CA CYS A 223 -3.32 -7.79 -3.85
C CYS A 223 -3.48 -9.11 -3.09
N SER A 224 -4.48 -9.16 -2.25
CA SER A 224 -4.80 -10.33 -1.42
C SER A 224 -6.19 -10.21 -0.82
N TYR A 225 -6.72 -11.32 -0.27
CA TYR A 225 -7.88 -11.21 0.60
C TYR A 225 -7.49 -10.49 1.89
N ASN A 226 -8.21 -9.42 2.20
CA ASN A 226 -8.01 -8.58 3.37
C ASN A 226 -9.34 -7.95 3.78
N TYR A 227 -9.36 -7.24 4.89
CA TYR A 227 -10.53 -6.50 5.35
C TYR A 227 -10.81 -5.31 4.43
N ARG A 228 -12.07 -5.17 3.94
CA ARG A 228 -12.46 -4.03 3.08
C ARG A 228 -12.08 -2.69 3.68
N ALA A 229 -12.20 -2.57 4.99
CA ALA A 229 -11.92 -1.33 5.68
C ALA A 229 -10.43 -0.96 5.68
N PHE A 230 -9.51 -1.95 5.55
CA PHE A 230 -8.10 -1.67 5.36
C PHE A 230 -7.85 -0.95 4.04
N ASP A 231 -8.40 -1.47 2.95
CA ASP A 231 -8.18 -0.91 1.60
C ASP A 231 -8.77 0.50 1.48
N ILE A 232 -10.00 0.70 1.97
CA ILE A 232 -10.65 2.02 1.99
C ILE A 232 -9.87 3.00 2.89
N ALA A 233 -9.44 2.55 4.08
CA ALA A 233 -8.70 3.39 5.01
C ALA A 233 -7.34 3.80 4.43
N ASN A 234 -6.63 2.85 3.81
CA ASN A 234 -5.36 3.12 3.16
C ASN A 234 -5.52 4.17 2.06
N HIS A 235 -6.49 3.99 1.18
CA HIS A 235 -6.78 4.95 0.12
C HIS A 235 -7.06 6.37 0.65
N PHE A 236 -7.87 6.52 1.71
CA PHE A 236 -8.12 7.83 2.31
C PHE A 236 -6.86 8.43 2.97
N VAL A 237 -6.02 7.61 3.58
CA VAL A 237 -4.76 8.07 4.18
C VAL A 237 -3.78 8.54 3.11
N GLU A 238 -3.68 7.83 1.98
CA GLU A 238 -2.75 8.16 0.89
C GLU A 238 -3.04 9.54 0.28
N SER A 239 -4.27 10.05 0.30
CA SER A 239 -4.56 11.43 -0.12
C SER A 239 -3.80 12.49 0.67
N THR A 240 -3.23 12.14 1.82
CA THR A 240 -2.46 13.06 2.67
C THR A 240 -0.96 13.03 2.43
N TYR A 241 -0.46 12.13 1.61
CA TYR A 241 0.96 11.98 1.32
C TYR A 241 1.26 12.46 -0.10
N ASP A 242 2.19 13.41 -0.22
CA ASP A 242 2.68 13.93 -1.49
C ASP A 242 4.09 13.38 -1.72
N TYR A 243 4.23 12.39 -2.59
CA TYR A 243 5.50 11.74 -2.94
C TYR A 243 6.24 12.46 -4.07
N THR A 244 5.72 13.59 -4.58
CA THR A 244 6.36 14.38 -5.64
C THR A 244 7.39 15.39 -5.13
N TYR A 245 7.56 15.48 -3.81
CA TYR A 245 8.48 16.43 -3.19
C TYR A 245 9.95 16.08 -3.51
N LYS A 246 10.65 17.04 -4.14
CA LYS A 246 11.97 16.80 -4.74
C LYS A 246 13.15 16.77 -3.75
N HIS A 247 12.95 17.29 -2.54
CA HIS A 247 13.99 17.34 -1.53
C HIS A 247 13.80 16.26 -0.47
N PHE A 248 14.89 15.86 0.19
CA PHE A 248 14.79 14.95 1.32
C PHE A 248 13.77 15.47 2.36
N PRO A 249 12.84 14.62 2.84
CA PRO A 249 12.77 13.17 2.73
C PRO A 249 12.02 12.61 1.50
N HIS A 250 11.83 13.38 0.45
CA HIS A 250 11.16 13.05 -0.81
C HIS A 250 9.67 12.73 -0.67
N TYR A 251 9.06 13.22 0.38
CA TYR A 251 7.61 13.26 0.59
C TYR A 251 7.24 14.43 1.49
N THR A 252 5.98 14.84 1.47
CA THR A 252 5.40 15.76 2.46
C THR A 252 4.03 15.27 2.92
N VAL A 253 3.65 15.63 4.14
CA VAL A 253 2.35 15.27 4.70
C VAL A 253 1.39 16.47 4.64
N ARG A 254 0.30 16.29 3.93
CA ARG A 254 -0.76 17.28 3.70
C ARG A 254 -2.05 16.84 4.41
N ARG A 255 -2.08 16.94 5.74
CA ARG A 255 -3.21 16.43 6.55
C ARG A 255 -4.56 17.07 6.18
N ASP A 256 -4.54 18.31 5.69
CA ASP A 256 -5.73 19.02 5.23
C ASP A 256 -6.36 18.41 3.97
N ASN A 257 -5.62 17.57 3.26
CA ASN A 257 -6.09 16.81 2.09
C ASN A 257 -6.87 15.54 2.46
N TYR A 258 -6.89 15.13 3.74
CA TYR A 258 -7.72 14.01 4.16
C TYR A 258 -9.18 14.28 3.79
N PRO A 259 -9.87 13.35 3.07
CA PRO A 259 -11.20 13.64 2.54
C PRO A 259 -12.17 14.04 3.63
N SER A 260 -12.98 15.07 3.39
CA SER A 260 -14.02 15.50 4.30
C SER A 260 -15.02 14.38 4.59
N TYR A 261 -15.79 14.47 5.65
CA TYR A 261 -16.84 13.50 5.95
C TYR A 261 -17.81 13.32 4.77
N ALA A 262 -18.19 14.42 4.11
CA ALA A 262 -19.10 14.37 2.95
C ALA A 262 -18.52 13.58 1.78
N ILE A 263 -17.23 13.79 1.45
CA ILE A 263 -16.54 13.06 0.38
C ILE A 263 -16.42 11.57 0.75
N ARG A 264 -16.00 11.25 1.96
CA ARG A 264 -15.87 9.87 2.43
C ARG A 264 -17.21 9.15 2.44
N LYS A 265 -18.28 9.83 2.84
CA LYS A 265 -19.63 9.27 2.84
C LYS A 265 -20.11 8.98 1.42
N ALA A 266 -19.96 9.94 0.49
CA ALA A 266 -20.30 9.76 -0.92
C ALA A 266 -19.48 8.62 -1.57
N PHE A 267 -18.18 8.50 -1.24
CA PHE A 267 -17.34 7.37 -1.66
C PHE A 267 -17.95 6.04 -1.20
N VAL A 268 -18.25 5.92 0.09
CA VAL A 268 -18.78 4.67 0.66
C VAL A 268 -20.19 4.38 0.14
N GLU A 269 -21.04 5.37 -0.06
CA GLU A 269 -22.37 5.21 -0.69
C GLU A 269 -22.22 4.63 -2.11
N THR A 270 -21.33 5.18 -2.91
CA THR A 270 -21.03 4.69 -4.27
C THR A 270 -20.47 3.26 -4.24
N TYR A 271 -19.51 3.00 -3.33
CA TYR A 271 -18.93 1.68 -3.12
C TYR A 271 -20.01 0.64 -2.75
N LEU A 272 -20.85 0.93 -1.76
CA LEU A 272 -21.93 0.02 -1.32
C LEU A 272 -22.97 -0.21 -2.41
N SER A 273 -23.33 0.84 -3.16
CA SER A 273 -24.23 0.73 -4.32
C SER A 273 -23.65 -0.22 -5.36
N ARG A 274 -22.38 -0.09 -5.71
CA ARG A 274 -21.70 -0.96 -6.68
C ARG A 274 -21.58 -2.40 -6.20
N MET A 275 -21.40 -2.60 -4.87
CA MET A 275 -21.39 -3.91 -4.22
C MET A 275 -22.78 -4.54 -4.11
N ASN A 276 -23.86 -3.87 -4.51
CA ASN A 276 -25.25 -4.26 -4.27
C ASN A 276 -25.54 -4.53 -2.79
N ASN A 277 -24.88 -3.83 -1.89
CA ASN A 277 -25.04 -3.99 -0.44
C ASN A 277 -25.99 -2.93 0.12
N THR A 278 -27.21 -3.35 0.42
CA THR A 278 -28.26 -2.49 1.00
C THR A 278 -28.41 -2.67 2.51
N SER A 279 -27.70 -3.61 3.11
CA SER A 279 -27.83 -3.94 4.54
C SER A 279 -26.88 -3.18 5.45
N THR A 280 -25.82 -2.61 4.90
CA THR A 280 -24.78 -1.88 5.66
C THR A 280 -24.95 -0.39 5.42
N SER A 281 -24.99 0.41 6.48
CA SER A 281 -25.02 1.86 6.34
C SER A 281 -23.63 2.43 6.00
N PRO A 282 -23.54 3.56 5.28
CA PRO A 282 -22.28 4.25 5.04
C PRO A 282 -21.53 4.59 6.33
N ASP A 283 -22.22 4.97 7.38
CA ASP A 283 -21.62 5.34 8.66
C ASP A 283 -20.99 4.14 9.37
N GLN A 284 -21.59 2.95 9.27
CA GLN A 284 -20.98 1.71 9.76
C GLN A 284 -19.65 1.41 9.05
N VAL A 285 -19.58 1.58 7.72
CA VAL A 285 -18.33 1.39 6.98
C VAL A 285 -17.29 2.44 7.37
N LEU A 286 -17.71 3.70 7.55
CA LEU A 286 -16.80 4.77 7.99
C LEU A 286 -16.25 4.53 9.40
N GLU A 287 -17.03 3.92 10.28
CA GLU A 287 -16.58 3.47 11.60
C GLU A 287 -15.51 2.36 11.46
N GLU A 288 -15.76 1.33 10.64
CA GLU A 288 -14.77 0.31 10.32
C GLU A 288 -13.47 0.97 9.81
N VAL A 289 -13.56 1.85 8.83
CA VAL A 289 -12.44 2.57 8.21
C VAL A 289 -11.65 3.37 9.23
N GLN A 290 -12.31 4.03 10.18
CA GLN A 290 -11.66 4.79 11.24
C GLN A 290 -10.72 3.91 12.09
N HIS A 291 -11.15 2.70 12.43
CA HIS A 291 -10.31 1.75 13.15
C HIS A 291 -9.18 1.18 12.29
N PHE A 292 -9.46 0.84 11.04
CA PHE A 292 -8.47 0.29 10.12
C PHE A 292 -7.44 1.31 9.62
N THR A 293 -7.67 2.61 9.82
CA THR A 293 -6.65 3.65 9.63
C THR A 293 -5.41 3.39 10.51
N LEU A 294 -5.60 2.78 11.70
CA LEU A 294 -4.50 2.35 12.55
C LEU A 294 -3.65 1.28 11.83
N ALA A 295 -4.30 0.30 11.20
CA ALA A 295 -3.59 -0.75 10.48
C ALA A 295 -2.78 -0.21 9.30
N SER A 296 -3.34 0.71 8.50
CA SER A 296 -2.62 1.36 7.41
C SER A 296 -1.36 2.04 7.90
N HIS A 297 -1.46 2.88 8.93
CA HIS A 297 -0.29 3.57 9.46
C HIS A 297 0.76 2.62 10.07
N PHE A 298 0.34 1.59 10.78
CA PHE A 298 1.26 0.62 11.38
C PHE A 298 1.96 -0.23 10.30
N PHE A 299 1.22 -0.69 9.32
CA PHE A 299 1.70 -1.50 8.20
C PHE A 299 2.79 -0.77 7.40
N TRP A 300 2.50 0.44 6.94
CA TRP A 300 3.43 1.23 6.14
C TRP A 300 4.61 1.78 6.95
N ALA A 301 4.47 1.95 8.25
CA ALA A 301 5.61 2.23 9.12
C ALA A 301 6.61 1.07 9.13
N LEU A 302 6.13 -0.16 9.29
CA LEU A 302 6.98 -1.36 9.26
C LEU A 302 7.61 -1.59 7.91
N TRP A 303 6.83 -1.43 6.81
CA TRP A 303 7.33 -1.48 5.45
C TRP A 303 8.56 -0.57 5.28
N SER A 304 8.42 0.66 5.69
CA SER A 304 9.46 1.66 5.55
C SER A 304 10.74 1.29 6.32
N PHE A 305 10.63 0.83 7.57
CA PHE A 305 11.80 0.44 8.36
C PHE A 305 12.56 -0.77 7.81
N VAL A 306 11.88 -1.64 7.06
CA VAL A 306 12.50 -2.85 6.48
C VAL A 306 13.19 -2.54 5.16
N HIS A 307 12.67 -1.59 4.36
CA HIS A 307 13.14 -1.34 3.00
C HIS A 307 14.23 -0.25 2.90
N ASP A 308 14.62 0.37 4.00
CA ASP A 308 15.63 1.43 4.07
C ASP A 308 16.99 1.06 3.42
N ASP A 309 17.46 -0.18 3.58
CA ASP A 309 18.80 -0.58 3.10
C ASP A 309 18.80 -1.16 1.68
N ASN A 310 17.64 -1.52 1.12
CA ASN A 310 17.55 -2.30 -0.11
C ASN A 310 17.10 -1.48 -1.32
N SER A 311 16.79 -0.19 -1.14
CA SER A 311 16.25 0.65 -2.19
C SER A 311 17.31 1.59 -2.77
N GLU A 312 17.40 1.62 -4.10
CA GLU A 312 18.16 2.63 -4.84
C GLU A 312 17.40 3.95 -4.98
N ILE A 313 16.13 3.98 -4.55
CA ILE A 313 15.27 5.16 -4.63
C ILE A 313 15.62 6.11 -3.48
N PRO A 314 15.95 7.38 -3.78
CA PRO A 314 16.18 8.37 -2.75
C PRO A 314 14.87 8.69 -2.02
N PHE A 315 14.69 8.14 -0.82
CA PHE A 315 13.50 8.32 0.01
C PHE A 315 13.86 8.28 1.49
N GLY A 316 13.22 9.13 2.28
CA GLY A 316 13.42 9.19 3.73
C GLY A 316 12.65 8.10 4.47
N TYR A 317 13.09 6.84 4.31
CA TYR A 317 12.40 5.68 4.87
C TYR A 317 12.19 5.78 6.39
N TRP A 318 13.20 6.20 7.15
CA TRP A 318 13.07 6.36 8.61
C TRP A 318 12.13 7.48 9.01
N GLU A 319 12.20 8.62 8.33
CA GLU A 319 11.32 9.76 8.53
C GLU A 319 9.87 9.38 8.26
N TYR A 320 9.63 8.69 7.15
CA TYR A 320 8.30 8.21 6.78
C TYR A 320 7.75 7.19 7.79
N GLY A 321 8.53 6.17 8.12
CA GLY A 321 8.14 5.17 9.10
C GLY A 321 7.81 5.76 10.46
N LEU A 322 8.61 6.73 10.93
CA LEU A 322 8.37 7.45 12.19
C LEU A 322 7.11 8.34 12.12
N GLU A 323 6.89 9.04 11.02
CA GLU A 323 5.68 9.83 10.81
C GLU A 323 4.43 8.94 10.86
N ARG A 324 4.45 7.81 10.15
CA ARG A 324 3.37 6.82 10.15
C ARG A 324 3.13 6.27 11.57
N LEU A 325 4.19 5.86 12.26
CA LEU A 325 4.11 5.27 13.61
C LEU A 325 3.64 6.30 14.66
N ASN A 326 4.08 7.54 14.58
CA ASN A 326 3.62 8.61 15.47
C ASN A 326 2.14 8.92 15.24
N THR A 327 1.70 8.93 13.98
CA THR A 327 0.29 9.13 13.63
C THR A 327 -0.56 7.96 14.12
N TYR A 328 -0.08 6.71 13.99
CA TYR A 328 -0.70 5.53 14.57
C TYR A 328 -0.97 5.71 16.08
N TYR A 329 0.05 6.05 16.89
CA TYR A 329 -0.12 6.21 18.33
C TYR A 329 -1.06 7.36 18.69
N ARG A 330 -1.00 8.48 17.96
CA ARG A 330 -1.90 9.61 18.17
C ARG A 330 -3.36 9.24 17.90
N LEU A 331 -3.63 8.49 16.83
CA LEU A 331 -4.98 8.01 16.50
C LEU A 331 -5.45 6.96 17.48
N LYS A 332 -4.57 6.03 17.89
CA LYS A 332 -4.87 5.03 18.92
C LYS A 332 -5.33 5.68 20.23
N GLN A 333 -4.67 6.74 20.68
CA GLN A 333 -5.07 7.47 21.89
C GLN A 333 -6.45 8.11 21.76
N LYS A 334 -6.82 8.57 20.56
CA LYS A 334 -8.14 9.14 20.30
C LYS A 334 -9.26 8.10 20.28
N LEU A 335 -9.00 6.94 19.64
CA LEU A 335 -9.98 5.88 19.45
C LEU A 335 -10.15 4.99 20.67
N CYS A 336 -9.07 4.81 21.43
CA CYS A 336 -9.00 3.92 22.59
C CYS A 336 -8.32 4.64 23.76
N PRO A 337 -8.98 5.55 24.46
CA PRO A 337 -8.41 6.26 25.60
C PRO A 337 -7.90 5.29 26.67
N PRO A 338 -6.84 5.62 27.40
CA PRO A 338 -6.21 4.73 28.39
C PRO A 338 -7.15 4.18 29.49
N GLY A 339 -8.24 4.84 29.78
CA GLY A 339 -9.26 4.39 30.76
C GLY A 339 -10.01 3.14 30.33
N GLU A 340 -10.29 2.97 29.03
CA GLU A 340 -10.97 1.78 28.51
C GLU A 340 -10.03 0.56 28.37
N GLN A 341 -8.73 0.79 28.18
CA GLN A 341 -7.73 -0.27 28.12
C GLN A 341 -7.58 -1.01 29.48
N ASN A 342 -7.73 -0.29 30.58
CA ASN A 342 -7.70 -0.86 31.94
C ASN A 342 -8.99 -1.60 32.32
N ALA A 343 -10.14 -1.18 31.78
CA ALA A 343 -11.42 -1.86 31.98
C ALA A 343 -11.45 -3.23 31.27
N ILE A 344 -10.82 -3.34 30.09
CA ILE A 344 -10.69 -4.60 29.33
C ILE A 344 -9.74 -5.57 30.05
N LYS A 345 -8.63 -5.09 30.62
CA LYS A 345 -7.72 -5.92 31.42
C LYS A 345 -8.39 -6.44 32.71
N ARG A 346 -9.21 -5.63 33.37
CA ARG A 346 -9.95 -6.03 34.58
C ARG A 346 -11.07 -7.06 34.30
N LYS A 347 -11.77 -6.95 33.15
CA LYS A 347 -12.77 -7.95 32.74
C LYS A 347 -12.15 -9.28 32.35
N ALA A 348 -11.00 -9.28 31.70
CA ALA A 348 -10.31 -10.52 31.33
C ALA A 348 -9.70 -11.26 32.54
N SER A 349 -9.39 -10.56 33.65
CA SER A 349 -8.93 -11.19 34.88
C SER A 349 -10.04 -11.70 35.80
N THR A 350 -11.29 -11.24 35.61
CA THR A 350 -12.47 -11.70 36.38
C THR A 350 -13.24 -12.83 35.67
N GLU A 351 -12.91 -13.18 34.44
CA GLU A 351 -13.48 -14.33 33.71
C GLU A 351 -12.60 -15.59 33.78
N LEU A 352 -11.50 -15.54 34.55
CA LEU A 352 -10.55 -16.65 34.75
C LEU A 352 -10.51 -17.14 36.21
N ASP A 353 -11.34 -16.60 37.08
CA ASP A 353 -11.65 -17.10 38.43
C ASP A 353 -13.08 -17.69 38.45
#